data_59d3bc0948089ecce6d51f660d60e23b
#
_entry.id   59d3bc0948089ecce6d51f660d60e23b
#
_cell.length_a   1.000
_cell.length_b   1.000
_cell.length_c   1.000
_cell.angle_alpha   90.00
_cell.angle_beta   90.00
_cell.angle_gamma   90.00
#
_symmetry.space_group_name_H-M   'P 1'
#
loop_
_entity.id
_entity.type
_entity.pdbx_description
1 polymer ?
#
loop_
_entity_poly.entity_id
_entity_poly.type
_entity_poly.pdbx_seq_one_letter_code
_entity_poly.pdbx_strand_id
1 'polypeptide(L)'
;MTFDLDNTLWDVMQTITGAEKLLRDWMAEQTPAALAVYASEQIAGIREQVLVTHAEKRHDLSFLRIQVLRQCMIAANMSPADAEENANQAFAVFFAGRNDVVFYPNALETLEILSQHYKLFALTNGNADIERVGISRFFSGAVSSADVGASKPDQQMFTAVLTKADVRAGRAVHIGDHLSDDVFGANRAGMRTIWFNHERQATNNTDHEPTAEAHALADLPDLIASLGVAQTR
;
A
#
# COMPACT_ATOMS: atom_id res chain seq x y z
N MET A 1 -3.70 -16.66 3.20
CA MET A 1 -2.44 -15.96 2.89
C MET A 1 -2.66 -14.47 2.94
N THR A 2 -1.60 -13.68 3.19
CA THR A 2 -1.68 -12.23 3.12
C THR A 2 -0.62 -11.71 2.15
N PHE A 3 -0.98 -10.71 1.34
CA PHE A 3 -0.11 -10.07 0.36
C PHE A 3 0.02 -8.60 0.69
N ASP A 4 1.26 -8.10 0.71
CA ASP A 4 1.48 -6.69 0.45
C ASP A 4 1.11 -6.38 -1.02
N LEU A 5 0.92 -5.10 -1.34
CA LEU A 5 0.48 -4.67 -2.66
C LEU A 5 1.58 -3.94 -3.42
N ASP A 6 2.01 -2.78 -2.92
CA ASP A 6 3.00 -1.89 -3.54
C ASP A 6 4.38 -2.56 -3.57
N ASN A 7 5.08 -2.53 -4.70
CA ASN A 7 6.35 -3.22 -4.96
C ASN A 7 6.31 -4.76 -4.82
N THR A 8 5.15 -5.31 -4.45
CA THR A 8 4.91 -6.76 -4.42
C THR A 8 4.14 -7.20 -5.65
N LEU A 9 3.06 -6.51 -6.03
CA LEU A 9 2.26 -6.82 -7.21
C LEU A 9 2.48 -5.86 -8.39
N TRP A 10 2.98 -4.66 -8.15
CA TRP A 10 3.30 -3.60 -9.12
C TRP A 10 4.35 -2.63 -8.58
N ASP A 11 4.98 -1.85 -9.46
CA ASP A 11 5.89 -0.77 -9.10
C ASP A 11 5.11 0.46 -8.58
N VAL A 12 5.27 0.75 -7.29
CA VAL A 12 4.62 1.89 -6.66
C VAL A 12 5.12 3.23 -7.22
N MET A 13 6.39 3.34 -7.57
CA MET A 13 6.97 4.60 -8.07
C MET A 13 6.42 4.96 -9.44
N GLN A 14 6.25 3.98 -10.32
CA GLN A 14 5.60 4.18 -11.61
C GLN A 14 4.16 4.66 -11.43
N THR A 15 3.40 4.00 -10.54
CA THR A 15 2.00 4.32 -10.25
C THR A 15 1.86 5.73 -9.65
N ILE A 16 2.67 6.06 -8.63
CA ILE A 16 2.64 7.37 -7.97
C ILE A 16 3.03 8.48 -8.95
N THR A 17 4.04 8.26 -9.80
CA THR A 17 4.46 9.25 -10.81
C THR A 17 3.32 9.55 -11.80
N GLY A 18 2.60 8.53 -12.26
CA GLY A 18 1.43 8.70 -13.09
C GLY A 18 0.31 9.48 -12.40
N ALA A 19 -0.02 9.12 -11.16
CA ALA A 19 -1.03 9.79 -10.36
C ALA A 19 -0.69 11.27 -10.07
N GLU A 20 0.58 11.55 -9.77
CA GLU A 20 1.07 12.91 -9.56
C GLU A 20 0.98 13.76 -10.84
N LYS A 21 1.23 13.17 -12.00
CA LYS A 21 1.04 13.86 -13.27
C LYS A 21 -0.41 14.26 -13.46
N LEU A 22 -1.36 13.35 -13.30
CA LEU A 22 -2.79 13.61 -13.41
C LEU A 22 -3.25 14.68 -12.42
N LEU A 23 -2.79 14.64 -11.19
CA LEU A 23 -3.07 15.64 -10.17
C LEU A 23 -2.59 17.03 -10.62
N ARG A 24 -1.34 17.14 -11.08
CA ARG A 24 -0.77 18.43 -11.53
C ARG A 24 -1.49 18.99 -12.78
N ASP A 25 -1.84 18.12 -13.71
CA ASP A 25 -2.59 18.52 -14.92
C ASP A 25 -3.97 19.08 -14.50
N TRP A 26 -4.68 18.42 -13.59
CA TRP A 26 -5.95 18.90 -13.04
C TRP A 26 -5.78 20.23 -12.29
N MET A 27 -4.77 20.35 -11.43
CA MET A 27 -4.51 21.58 -10.67
C MET A 27 -4.14 22.75 -11.60
N ALA A 28 -3.45 22.49 -12.72
CA ALA A 28 -3.12 23.52 -13.71
C ALA A 28 -4.37 24.14 -14.34
N GLU A 29 -5.41 23.34 -14.54
CA GLU A 29 -6.67 23.80 -15.12
C GLU A 29 -7.61 24.43 -14.09
N GLN A 30 -7.75 23.79 -12.92
CA GLN A 30 -8.78 24.15 -11.95
C GLN A 30 -8.27 25.09 -10.83
N THR A 31 -7.02 24.94 -10.41
CA THR A 31 -6.44 25.66 -9.26
C THR A 31 -4.98 26.08 -9.52
N PRO A 32 -4.69 26.87 -10.59
CA PRO A 32 -3.31 27.18 -11.01
C PRO A 32 -2.49 27.90 -9.94
N ALA A 33 -3.12 28.76 -9.12
CA ALA A 33 -2.44 29.43 -8.00
C ALA A 33 -2.01 28.43 -6.90
N ALA A 34 -2.85 27.43 -6.60
CA ALA A 34 -2.50 26.37 -5.65
C ALA A 34 -1.44 25.43 -6.22
N LEU A 35 -1.45 25.16 -7.54
CA LEU A 35 -0.37 24.41 -8.20
C LEU A 35 0.98 25.13 -8.05
N ALA A 36 1.01 26.45 -8.17
CA ALA A 36 2.24 27.22 -7.98
C ALA A 36 2.81 27.02 -6.56
N VAL A 37 1.97 26.95 -5.52
CA VAL A 37 2.38 26.63 -4.15
C VAL A 37 2.85 25.18 -4.05
N TYR A 38 2.07 24.25 -4.59
CA TYR A 38 2.35 22.80 -4.56
C TYR A 38 3.68 22.45 -5.26
N ALA A 39 4.03 23.17 -6.30
CA ALA A 39 5.27 22.99 -7.07
C ALA A 39 6.48 23.78 -6.52
N SER A 40 6.28 24.62 -5.52
CA SER A 40 7.33 25.46 -4.92
C SER A 40 8.05 24.76 -3.76
N GLU A 41 9.11 25.40 -3.27
CA GLU A 41 9.84 24.94 -2.06
C GLU A 41 8.96 24.99 -0.80
N GLN A 42 7.87 25.76 -0.79
CA GLN A 42 6.93 25.84 0.34
C GLN A 42 6.26 24.50 0.66
N ILE A 43 6.14 23.62 -0.34
CA ILE A 43 5.47 22.30 -0.17
C ILE A 43 6.11 21.45 0.94
N ALA A 44 7.43 21.55 1.12
CA ALA A 44 8.12 20.81 2.18
C ALA A 44 7.64 21.23 3.57
N GLY A 45 7.55 22.54 3.82
CA GLY A 45 7.04 23.09 5.07
C GLY A 45 5.55 22.77 5.30
N ILE A 46 4.73 22.82 4.25
CA ILE A 46 3.32 22.44 4.33
C ILE A 46 3.17 20.96 4.72
N ARG A 47 3.93 20.06 4.10
CA ARG A 47 3.91 18.62 4.44
C ARG A 47 4.33 18.37 5.88
N GLU A 48 5.41 19.01 6.33
CA GLU A 48 5.87 18.90 7.72
C GLU A 48 4.81 19.41 8.71
N GLN A 49 4.22 20.57 8.45
CA GLN A 49 3.16 21.12 9.30
C GLN A 49 1.94 20.19 9.37
N VAL A 50 1.51 19.62 8.26
CA VAL A 50 0.41 18.65 8.21
C VAL A 50 0.74 17.41 9.05
N LEU A 51 1.95 16.86 8.91
CA LEU A 51 2.40 15.70 9.69
C LEU A 51 2.49 15.97 11.20
N VAL A 52 2.89 17.18 11.59
CA VAL A 52 2.94 17.58 13.00
C VAL A 52 1.52 17.80 13.55
N THR A 53 0.67 18.50 12.79
CA THR A 53 -0.70 18.82 13.21
C THR A 53 -1.58 17.58 13.31
N HIS A 54 -1.32 16.56 12.49
CA HIS A 54 -2.11 15.33 12.40
C HIS A 54 -1.26 14.09 12.71
N ALA A 55 -0.42 14.18 13.74
CA ALA A 55 0.52 13.12 14.10
C ALA A 55 -0.16 11.77 14.38
N GLU A 56 -1.39 11.80 14.90
CA GLU A 56 -2.23 10.62 15.15
C GLU A 56 -2.77 9.96 13.87
N LYS A 57 -2.69 10.66 12.73
CA LYS A 57 -3.14 10.18 11.41
C LYS A 57 -2.00 9.82 10.46
N ARG A 58 -0.78 9.61 10.96
CA ARG A 58 0.41 9.30 10.13
C ARG A 58 0.24 8.07 9.25
N HIS A 59 -0.60 7.13 9.66
CA HIS A 59 -0.95 5.92 8.95
C HIS A 59 -1.98 6.10 7.84
N ASP A 60 -2.64 7.25 7.75
CA ASP A 60 -3.69 7.56 6.77
C ASP A 60 -3.15 8.48 5.67
N LEU A 61 -2.53 7.86 4.65
CA LEU A 61 -1.91 8.57 3.54
C LEU A 61 -2.93 9.39 2.71
N SER A 62 -4.16 8.91 2.61
CA SER A 62 -5.24 9.61 1.90
C SER A 62 -5.61 10.90 2.62
N PHE A 63 -5.86 10.82 3.93
CA PHE A 63 -6.15 11.98 4.75
C PHE A 63 -5.02 13.00 4.70
N LEU A 64 -3.77 12.57 4.90
CA LEU A 64 -2.61 13.47 4.88
C LEU A 64 -2.47 14.19 3.54
N ARG A 65 -2.67 13.49 2.42
CA ARG A 65 -2.61 14.11 1.08
C ARG A 65 -3.69 15.15 0.89
N ILE A 66 -4.93 14.87 1.30
CA ILE A 66 -6.04 15.84 1.25
C ILE A 66 -5.68 17.09 2.07
N GLN A 67 -5.13 16.93 3.28
CA GLN A 67 -4.73 18.07 4.10
C GLN A 67 -3.60 18.88 3.46
N VAL A 68 -2.62 18.25 2.83
CA VAL A 68 -1.55 18.96 2.09
C VAL A 68 -2.14 19.76 0.94
N LEU A 69 -3.01 19.17 0.12
CA LEU A 69 -3.69 19.86 -0.99
C LEU A 69 -4.51 21.05 -0.48
N ARG A 70 -5.29 20.86 0.58
CA ARG A 70 -6.08 21.90 1.23
C ARG A 70 -5.20 23.07 1.70
N GLN A 71 -4.07 22.80 2.34
CA GLN A 71 -3.14 23.83 2.80
C GLN A 71 -2.51 24.59 1.64
N CYS A 72 -2.18 23.94 0.53
CA CYS A 72 -1.71 24.63 -0.69
C CYS A 72 -2.76 25.59 -1.26
N MET A 73 -4.04 25.22 -1.23
CA MET A 73 -5.14 26.04 -1.70
C MET A 73 -5.40 27.23 -0.79
N ILE A 74 -5.32 27.03 0.54
CA ILE A 74 -5.39 28.14 1.52
C ILE A 74 -4.21 29.10 1.35
N ALA A 75 -2.99 28.60 1.17
CA ALA A 75 -1.81 29.41 0.91
C ALA A 75 -1.90 30.19 -0.41
N ALA A 76 -2.70 29.72 -1.37
CA ALA A 76 -3.06 30.42 -2.60
C ALA A 76 -4.25 31.38 -2.43
N ASN A 77 -4.63 31.74 -1.19
CA ASN A 77 -5.73 32.65 -0.83
C ASN A 77 -7.14 32.16 -1.20
N MET A 78 -7.33 30.85 -1.35
CA MET A 78 -8.66 30.26 -1.51
C MET A 78 -9.43 30.28 -0.18
N SER A 79 -10.75 30.44 -0.21
CA SER A 79 -11.57 30.36 1.00
C SER A 79 -11.46 28.95 1.63
N PRO A 80 -11.62 28.81 2.97
CA PRO A 80 -11.55 27.48 3.61
C PRO A 80 -12.54 26.45 3.05
N ALA A 81 -13.75 26.90 2.64
CA ALA A 81 -14.77 26.02 2.07
C ALA A 81 -14.39 25.56 0.65
N ASP A 82 -13.96 26.48 -0.21
CA ASP A 82 -13.51 26.15 -1.56
C ASP A 82 -12.23 25.30 -1.54
N ALA A 83 -11.32 25.59 -0.57
CA ALA A 83 -10.10 24.79 -0.39
C ALA A 83 -10.39 23.34 -0.01
N GLU A 84 -11.38 23.09 0.85
CA GLU A 84 -11.82 21.75 1.23
C GLU A 84 -12.43 21.01 0.03
N GLU A 85 -13.33 21.66 -0.71
CA GLU A 85 -13.99 21.06 -1.87
C GLU A 85 -12.96 20.72 -2.96
N ASN A 86 -12.11 21.68 -3.33
CA ASN A 86 -11.11 21.48 -4.38
C ASN A 86 -10.03 20.47 -3.96
N ALA A 87 -9.64 20.40 -2.68
CA ALA A 87 -8.70 19.39 -2.19
C ALA A 87 -9.25 17.99 -2.36
N ASN A 88 -10.54 17.78 -2.07
CA ASN A 88 -11.20 16.49 -2.26
C ASN A 88 -11.31 16.11 -3.74
N GLN A 89 -11.62 17.07 -4.64
CA GLN A 89 -11.66 16.83 -6.08
C GLN A 89 -10.27 16.51 -6.63
N ALA A 90 -9.24 17.26 -6.24
CA ALA A 90 -7.84 17.02 -6.60
C ALA A 90 -7.36 15.63 -6.11
N PHE A 91 -7.71 15.28 -4.88
CA PHE A 91 -7.42 13.95 -4.34
C PHE A 91 -8.12 12.84 -5.11
N ALA A 92 -9.37 13.03 -5.52
CA ALA A 92 -10.10 12.03 -6.32
C ALA A 92 -9.40 11.73 -7.65
N VAL A 93 -8.85 12.77 -8.31
CA VAL A 93 -8.04 12.60 -9.53
C VAL A 93 -6.75 11.83 -9.25
N PHE A 94 -6.00 12.24 -8.22
CA PHE A 94 -4.82 11.51 -7.77
C PHE A 94 -5.14 10.05 -7.46
N PHE A 95 -6.22 9.80 -6.71
CA PHE A 95 -6.59 8.46 -6.25
C PHE A 95 -7.05 7.55 -7.40
N ALA A 96 -7.65 8.11 -8.44
CA ALA A 96 -7.92 7.36 -9.66
C ALA A 96 -6.62 6.87 -10.32
N GLY A 97 -5.64 7.75 -10.50
CA GLY A 97 -4.33 7.37 -11.04
C GLY A 97 -3.52 6.46 -10.12
N ARG A 98 -3.68 6.60 -8.78
CA ARG A 98 -3.05 5.73 -7.79
C ARG A 98 -3.52 4.27 -7.88
N ASN A 99 -4.69 4.03 -8.43
CA ASN A 99 -5.25 2.71 -8.64
C ASN A 99 -5.16 2.22 -10.10
N ASP A 100 -4.57 3.02 -10.99
CA ASP A 100 -4.23 2.61 -12.36
C ASP A 100 -2.81 2.04 -12.39
N VAL A 101 -2.69 0.76 -12.03
CA VAL A 101 -1.41 0.09 -11.81
C VAL A 101 -0.97 -0.72 -13.02
N VAL A 102 0.35 -0.83 -13.20
CA VAL A 102 0.96 -1.77 -14.14
C VAL A 102 1.52 -2.94 -13.35
N PHE A 103 0.86 -4.07 -13.42
CA PHE A 103 1.24 -5.28 -12.68
C PHE A 103 2.62 -5.80 -13.09
N TYR A 104 3.36 -6.34 -12.13
CA TYR A 104 4.52 -7.17 -12.43
C TYR A 104 4.13 -8.41 -13.25
N PRO A 105 5.08 -8.99 -14.01
CA PRO A 105 4.83 -10.20 -14.78
C PRO A 105 4.23 -11.31 -13.91
N ASN A 106 3.20 -11.98 -14.44
CA ASN A 106 2.48 -13.09 -13.79
C ASN A 106 1.71 -12.75 -12.50
N ALA A 107 1.59 -11.48 -12.09
CA ALA A 107 0.88 -11.12 -10.85
C ALA A 107 -0.57 -11.62 -10.85
N LEU A 108 -1.33 -11.31 -11.89
CA LEU A 108 -2.75 -11.72 -11.98
C LEU A 108 -2.91 -13.24 -12.08
N GLU A 109 -2.08 -13.91 -12.86
CA GLU A 109 -2.09 -15.37 -13.01
C GLU A 109 -1.78 -16.07 -11.68
N THR A 110 -0.75 -15.58 -10.96
CA THR A 110 -0.39 -16.09 -9.64
C THR A 110 -1.52 -15.92 -8.62
N LEU A 111 -2.16 -14.73 -8.58
CA LEU A 111 -3.30 -14.49 -7.70
C LEU A 111 -4.47 -15.41 -8.05
N GLU A 112 -4.74 -15.64 -9.33
CA GLU A 112 -5.80 -16.55 -9.78
C GLU A 112 -5.54 -17.98 -9.32
N ILE A 113 -4.34 -18.52 -9.55
CA ILE A 113 -3.95 -19.88 -9.13
C ILE A 113 -4.07 -20.01 -7.61
N LEU A 114 -3.52 -19.06 -6.86
CA LEU A 114 -3.50 -19.13 -5.40
C LEU A 114 -4.89 -18.97 -4.79
N SER A 115 -5.75 -18.12 -5.34
CA SER A 115 -7.11 -17.91 -4.85
C SER A 115 -8.02 -19.13 -4.97
N GLN A 116 -7.71 -20.06 -5.90
CA GLN A 116 -8.45 -21.34 -6.05
C GLN A 116 -8.19 -22.30 -4.87
N HIS A 117 -7.06 -22.15 -4.18
CA HIS A 117 -6.62 -23.08 -3.13
C HIS A 117 -6.56 -22.45 -1.75
N TYR A 118 -6.45 -21.11 -1.66
CA TYR A 118 -6.23 -20.38 -0.43
C TYR A 118 -7.09 -19.13 -0.34
N LYS A 119 -7.51 -18.75 0.86
CA LYS A 119 -8.07 -17.42 1.11
C LYS A 119 -6.94 -16.40 1.09
N LEU A 120 -7.02 -15.42 0.20
CA LEU A 120 -6.06 -14.33 0.09
C LEU A 120 -6.61 -13.07 0.76
N PHE A 121 -5.74 -12.33 1.44
CA PHE A 121 -6.05 -11.03 2.02
C PHE A 121 -4.96 -10.03 1.62
N ALA A 122 -5.33 -8.80 1.29
CA ALA A 122 -4.37 -7.72 1.13
C ALA A 122 -4.02 -7.13 2.51
N LEU A 123 -2.74 -6.81 2.73
CA LEU A 123 -2.24 -6.17 3.96
C LEU A 123 -1.22 -5.10 3.58
N THR A 124 -1.65 -3.84 3.52
CA THR A 124 -0.85 -2.75 2.94
C THR A 124 -0.69 -1.55 3.88
N ASN A 125 0.49 -0.92 3.84
CA ASN A 125 0.72 0.41 4.42
C ASN A 125 0.26 1.53 3.47
N GLY A 126 0.03 1.19 2.20
CA GLY A 126 -0.45 2.09 1.17
C GLY A 126 -1.96 2.33 1.21
N ASN A 127 -2.42 3.11 0.26
CA ASN A 127 -3.84 3.44 0.08
C ASN A 127 -4.41 2.92 -1.25
N ALA A 128 -3.78 1.90 -1.85
CA ALA A 128 -4.37 1.23 -3.00
C ALA A 128 -5.65 0.49 -2.60
N ASP A 129 -6.65 0.59 -3.45
CA ASP A 129 -7.96 -0.03 -3.28
C ASP A 129 -8.07 -1.22 -4.23
N ILE A 130 -8.16 -2.44 -3.70
CA ILE A 130 -8.21 -3.67 -4.50
C ILE A 130 -9.42 -3.74 -5.44
N GLU A 131 -10.53 -3.03 -5.12
CA GLU A 131 -11.70 -2.95 -6.01
C GLU A 131 -11.40 -2.05 -7.20
N ARG A 132 -10.82 -0.86 -6.94
CA ARG A 132 -10.45 0.10 -7.99
C ARG A 132 -9.33 -0.42 -8.89
N VAL A 133 -8.38 -1.15 -8.32
CA VAL A 133 -7.32 -1.86 -9.07
C VAL A 133 -7.89 -3.03 -9.89
N GLY A 134 -9.08 -3.53 -9.54
CA GLY A 134 -9.77 -4.61 -10.28
C GLY A 134 -9.32 -6.03 -9.88
N ILE A 135 -8.71 -6.19 -8.71
CA ILE A 135 -8.22 -7.49 -8.20
C ILE A 135 -9.02 -8.03 -7.02
N SER A 136 -10.08 -7.35 -6.59
CA SER A 136 -10.90 -7.76 -5.44
C SER A 136 -11.43 -9.19 -5.56
N ARG A 137 -11.67 -9.68 -6.78
CA ARG A 137 -12.14 -11.05 -7.04
C ARG A 137 -11.22 -12.15 -6.52
N PHE A 138 -9.92 -11.87 -6.34
CA PHE A 138 -8.94 -12.83 -5.83
C PHE A 138 -8.85 -12.80 -4.30
N PHE A 139 -9.30 -11.73 -3.66
CA PHE A 139 -9.13 -11.49 -2.23
C PHE A 139 -10.41 -11.71 -1.45
N SER A 140 -10.29 -12.36 -0.29
CA SER A 140 -11.39 -12.47 0.70
C SER A 140 -11.55 -11.19 1.53
N GLY A 141 -10.63 -10.23 1.40
CA GLY A 141 -10.68 -8.93 2.05
C GLY A 141 -9.31 -8.22 2.03
N ALA A 142 -9.31 -7.00 2.50
CA ALA A 142 -8.13 -6.16 2.64
C ALA A 142 -8.07 -5.54 4.03
N VAL A 143 -6.87 -5.21 4.48
CA VAL A 143 -6.56 -4.43 5.69
C VAL A 143 -5.50 -3.40 5.30
N SER A 144 -5.80 -2.14 5.50
CA SER A 144 -4.87 -1.03 5.28
C SER A 144 -4.43 -0.41 6.61
N SER A 145 -3.34 0.35 6.56
CA SER A 145 -2.87 1.13 7.72
C SER A 145 -3.92 2.13 8.21
N ALA A 146 -4.72 2.70 7.32
CA ALA A 146 -5.81 3.60 7.67
C ALA A 146 -6.93 2.90 8.44
N ASP A 147 -7.25 1.62 8.11
CA ASP A 147 -8.27 0.84 8.81
C ASP A 147 -7.87 0.51 10.25
N VAL A 148 -6.57 0.27 10.48
CA VAL A 148 -6.05 -0.21 11.77
C VAL A 148 -5.62 0.94 12.68
N GLY A 149 -5.21 2.06 12.11
CA GLY A 149 -4.58 3.14 12.85
C GLY A 149 -3.10 2.91 13.15
N ALA A 150 -2.47 1.98 12.43
CA ALA A 150 -1.06 1.61 12.55
C ALA A 150 -0.52 1.19 11.18
N SER A 151 0.80 1.10 11.04
CA SER A 151 1.46 0.63 9.81
C SER A 151 2.38 -0.56 10.12
N LYS A 152 2.55 -1.49 9.19
CA LYS A 152 3.60 -2.52 9.27
C LYS A 152 4.95 -1.82 9.54
N PRO A 153 5.80 -2.32 10.41
CA PRO A 153 5.79 -3.64 11.06
C PRO A 153 5.02 -3.71 12.40
N ASP A 154 4.14 -2.77 12.72
CA ASP A 154 3.35 -2.84 13.96
C ASP A 154 2.49 -4.11 13.98
N GLN A 155 2.48 -4.78 15.15
CA GLN A 155 1.77 -6.04 15.35
C GLN A 155 0.26 -5.93 15.19
N GLN A 156 -0.30 -4.73 15.37
CA GLN A 156 -1.71 -4.46 15.19
C GLN A 156 -2.17 -4.77 13.76
N MET A 157 -1.34 -4.49 12.75
CA MET A 157 -1.61 -4.78 11.34
C MET A 157 -1.80 -6.29 11.11
N PHE A 158 -0.87 -7.09 11.60
CA PHE A 158 -0.90 -8.55 11.44
C PHE A 158 -2.02 -9.18 12.27
N THR A 159 -2.26 -8.69 13.49
CA THR A 159 -3.38 -9.12 14.33
C THR A 159 -4.72 -8.84 13.66
N ALA A 160 -4.88 -7.67 13.05
CA ALA A 160 -6.12 -7.29 12.37
C ALA A 160 -6.41 -8.21 11.19
N VAL A 161 -5.43 -8.50 10.33
CA VAL A 161 -5.64 -9.39 9.19
C VAL A 161 -5.84 -10.84 9.60
N LEU A 162 -5.15 -11.34 10.63
CA LEU A 162 -5.34 -12.69 11.17
C LEU A 162 -6.74 -12.87 11.78
N THR A 163 -7.22 -11.85 12.50
CA THR A 163 -8.59 -11.82 13.04
C THR A 163 -9.62 -11.81 11.92
N LYS A 164 -9.44 -10.95 10.91
CA LYS A 164 -10.34 -10.88 9.75
C LYS A 164 -10.36 -12.18 8.94
N ALA A 165 -9.22 -12.86 8.85
CA ALA A 165 -9.08 -14.13 8.15
C ALA A 165 -9.57 -15.33 8.97
N ASP A 166 -9.83 -15.16 10.28
CA ASP A 166 -10.13 -16.23 11.25
C ASP A 166 -9.09 -17.37 11.19
N VAL A 167 -7.80 -17.01 11.30
CA VAL A 167 -6.70 -17.96 11.18
C VAL A 167 -5.63 -17.70 12.25
N ARG A 168 -5.02 -18.78 12.76
CA ARG A 168 -3.86 -18.67 13.65
C ARG A 168 -2.61 -18.33 12.87
N ALA A 169 -1.74 -17.50 13.43
CA ALA A 169 -0.53 -17.00 12.78
C ALA A 169 0.34 -18.12 12.17
N GLY A 170 0.62 -19.19 12.89
CA GLY A 170 1.45 -20.31 12.38
C GLY A 170 0.86 -21.07 11.18
N ARG A 171 -0.38 -20.80 10.80
CA ARG A 171 -1.02 -21.32 9.58
C ARG A 171 -1.12 -20.30 8.46
N ALA A 172 -0.68 -19.07 8.70
CA ALA A 172 -0.69 -17.99 7.75
C ALA A 172 0.71 -17.79 7.14
N VAL A 173 0.72 -17.31 5.88
CA VAL A 173 1.91 -16.88 5.16
C VAL A 173 1.69 -15.44 4.73
N HIS A 174 2.67 -14.57 4.98
CA HIS A 174 2.72 -13.22 4.44
C HIS A 174 3.73 -13.13 3.31
N ILE A 175 3.35 -12.50 2.21
CA ILE A 175 4.18 -12.26 1.05
C ILE A 175 4.35 -10.76 0.89
N GLY A 176 5.57 -10.26 0.82
CA GLY A 176 5.86 -8.84 0.65
C GLY A 176 7.32 -8.60 0.27
N ASP A 177 7.63 -7.37 -0.18
CA ASP A 177 8.94 -6.96 -0.68
C ASP A 177 9.85 -6.35 0.38
N HIS A 178 9.28 -5.82 1.47
CA HIS A 178 10.02 -5.04 2.44
C HIS A 178 10.46 -5.87 3.65
N LEU A 179 11.80 -6.03 3.85
CA LEU A 179 12.35 -6.87 4.91
C LEU A 179 11.91 -6.46 6.31
N SER A 180 11.82 -5.16 6.62
CA SER A 180 11.39 -4.70 7.94
C SER A 180 9.87 -4.78 8.09
N ASP A 181 9.11 -4.21 7.14
CA ASP A 181 7.67 -4.08 7.29
C ASP A 181 6.96 -5.42 7.14
N ASP A 182 7.34 -6.22 6.13
CA ASP A 182 6.68 -7.47 5.81
C ASP A 182 7.33 -8.66 6.53
N VAL A 183 8.64 -8.89 6.30
CA VAL A 183 9.28 -10.11 6.80
C VAL A 183 9.42 -10.06 8.31
N PHE A 184 10.07 -9.05 8.86
CA PHE A 184 10.25 -8.92 10.31
C PHE A 184 8.91 -8.75 11.03
N GLY A 185 8.01 -7.90 10.51
CA GLY A 185 6.70 -7.68 11.11
C GLY A 185 5.87 -8.96 11.20
N ALA A 186 5.76 -9.73 10.12
CA ALA A 186 5.01 -10.98 10.08
C ALA A 186 5.68 -12.10 10.89
N ASN A 187 7.02 -12.22 10.86
CA ASN A 187 7.76 -13.16 11.69
C ASN A 187 7.47 -12.94 13.18
N ARG A 188 7.49 -11.68 13.63
CA ARG A 188 7.12 -11.33 15.01
C ARG A 188 5.69 -11.66 15.37
N ALA A 189 4.78 -11.66 14.41
CA ALA A 189 3.40 -12.10 14.59
C ALA A 189 3.27 -13.63 14.61
N GLY A 190 4.34 -14.38 14.38
CA GLY A 190 4.36 -15.85 14.32
C GLY A 190 3.84 -16.40 13.00
N MET A 191 3.78 -15.59 11.96
CA MET A 191 3.45 -16.00 10.58
C MET A 191 4.71 -16.55 9.89
N ARG A 192 4.52 -17.37 8.87
CA ARG A 192 5.58 -17.65 7.90
C ARG A 192 5.66 -16.49 6.92
N THR A 193 6.83 -16.29 6.29
CA THR A 193 7.07 -15.18 5.39
C THR A 193 7.71 -15.66 4.09
N ILE A 194 7.29 -15.05 2.99
CA ILE A 194 8.00 -15.15 1.71
C ILE A 194 8.43 -13.74 1.33
N TRP A 195 9.72 -13.53 1.26
CA TRP A 195 10.27 -12.28 0.77
C TRP A 195 10.24 -12.24 -0.75
N PHE A 196 9.47 -11.32 -1.32
CA PHE A 196 9.47 -11.07 -2.75
C PHE A 196 10.64 -10.14 -3.12
N ASN A 197 11.77 -10.74 -3.45
CA ASN A 197 13.02 -10.05 -3.77
C ASN A 197 13.29 -10.07 -5.28
N HIS A 198 12.46 -9.38 -6.06
CA HIS A 198 12.60 -9.35 -7.52
C HIS A 198 13.87 -8.63 -7.99
N GLU A 199 14.37 -7.68 -7.21
CA GLU A 199 15.62 -6.94 -7.49
C GLU A 199 16.88 -7.71 -7.06
N ARG A 200 16.73 -8.88 -6.41
CA ARG A 200 17.85 -9.71 -5.92
C ARG A 200 18.78 -8.95 -4.96
N GLN A 201 18.21 -8.17 -4.07
CA GLN A 201 18.95 -7.45 -3.05
C GLN A 201 19.63 -8.43 -2.10
N ALA A 202 20.90 -8.16 -1.74
CA ALA A 202 21.58 -8.94 -0.72
C ALA A 202 21.12 -8.47 0.68
N THR A 203 20.87 -9.42 1.58
CA THR A 203 20.62 -9.12 2.99
C THR A 203 21.62 -9.87 3.87
N ASN A 204 22.18 -9.15 4.86
CA ASN A 204 23.02 -9.71 5.91
C ASN A 204 22.33 -9.61 7.28
N ASN A 205 21.06 -9.25 7.32
CA ASN A 205 20.31 -9.02 8.55
C ASN A 205 19.58 -10.30 8.98
N THR A 206 20.09 -10.95 10.01
CA THR A 206 19.53 -12.20 10.58
C THR A 206 18.18 -12.00 11.28
N ASP A 207 17.86 -10.74 11.70
CA ASP A 207 16.58 -10.46 12.37
C ASP A 207 15.41 -10.42 11.37
N HIS A 208 15.72 -10.32 10.07
CA HIS A 208 14.75 -10.26 8.98
C HIS A 208 14.81 -11.49 8.07
N GLU A 209 15.15 -12.65 8.62
CA GLU A 209 15.26 -13.90 7.85
C GLU A 209 13.87 -14.38 7.41
N PRO A 210 13.57 -14.44 6.11
CA PRO A 210 12.29 -14.95 5.60
C PRO A 210 12.25 -16.48 5.71
N THR A 211 11.05 -17.06 5.79
CA THR A 211 10.87 -18.53 5.68
C THR A 211 11.30 -19.03 4.29
N ALA A 212 11.06 -18.22 3.26
CA ALA A 212 11.49 -18.48 1.89
C ALA A 212 11.63 -17.16 1.12
N GLU A 213 12.32 -17.20 -0.03
CA GLU A 213 12.53 -16.06 -0.91
C GLU A 213 12.02 -16.41 -2.32
N ALA A 214 11.34 -15.47 -2.96
CA ALA A 214 10.89 -15.56 -4.34
C ALA A 214 11.44 -14.39 -5.16
N HIS A 215 11.88 -14.64 -6.38
CA HIS A 215 12.37 -13.62 -7.30
C HIS A 215 11.40 -13.29 -8.43
N ALA A 216 10.41 -14.13 -8.65
CA ALA A 216 9.32 -13.91 -9.58
C ALA A 216 8.00 -14.35 -8.93
N LEU A 217 6.91 -13.67 -9.28
CA LEU A 217 5.59 -14.05 -8.76
C LEU A 217 5.16 -15.43 -9.24
N ALA A 218 5.60 -15.83 -10.42
CA ALA A 218 5.35 -17.16 -10.97
C ALA A 218 5.92 -18.30 -10.11
N ASP A 219 6.93 -18.03 -9.26
CA ASP A 219 7.56 -19.04 -8.38
C ASP A 219 6.70 -19.34 -7.15
N LEU A 220 5.78 -18.42 -6.78
CA LEU A 220 5.01 -18.49 -5.53
C LEU A 220 4.16 -19.77 -5.39
N PRO A 221 3.43 -20.27 -6.39
CA PRO A 221 2.61 -21.47 -6.23
C PRO A 221 3.43 -22.69 -5.80
N ASP A 222 4.55 -22.96 -6.45
CA ASP A 222 5.42 -24.10 -6.14
C ASP A 222 6.12 -23.92 -4.80
N LEU A 223 6.58 -22.71 -4.52
CA LEU A 223 7.23 -22.36 -3.26
C LEU A 223 6.28 -22.57 -2.07
N ILE A 224 5.05 -22.09 -2.18
CA ILE A 224 4.00 -22.24 -1.15
C ILE A 224 3.64 -23.72 -0.96
N ALA A 225 3.55 -24.51 -2.04
CA ALA A 225 3.32 -25.94 -1.97
C ALA A 225 4.44 -26.64 -1.20
N SER A 226 5.71 -26.26 -1.43
CA SER A 226 6.88 -26.81 -0.74
C SER A 226 6.90 -26.51 0.77
N LEU A 227 6.30 -25.39 1.19
CA LEU A 227 6.18 -25.02 2.60
C LEU A 227 5.10 -25.82 3.33
N GLY A 228 4.33 -26.67 2.67
CA GLY A 228 3.27 -27.49 3.28
C GLY A 228 2.16 -26.63 3.89
N VAL A 229 1.82 -25.51 3.28
CA VAL A 229 0.71 -24.65 3.72
C VAL A 229 -0.61 -25.36 3.44
N ALA A 230 -1.43 -25.54 4.47
CA ALA A 230 -2.71 -26.20 4.32
C ALA A 230 -3.66 -25.38 3.42
N GLN A 231 -4.19 -26.04 2.39
CA GLN A 231 -5.23 -25.44 1.52
C GLN A 231 -6.50 -25.19 2.34
N THR A 232 -7.15 -24.07 2.05
CA THR A 232 -8.50 -23.75 2.56
C THR A 232 -9.50 -24.24 1.52
N ARG A 233 -10.20 -25.32 1.84
CA ARG A 233 -11.36 -25.77 1.04
C ARG A 233 -12.57 -24.90 1.36
#